data_3b30bdef768f4b9579e61bc3cc8eaee7
#
_entry.id   3b30bdef768f4b9579e61bc3cc8eaee7
#
_cell.length_a   1.000
_cell.length_b   1.000
_cell.length_c   1.000
_cell.angle_alpha   90.00
_cell.angle_beta   90.00
_cell.angle_gamma   90.00
#
_symmetry.space_group_name_H-M   'P 1'
#
loop_
_entity.id
_entity.type
_entity.pdbx_description
1 polymer ?
#
loop_
_entity_poly.entity_id
_entity_poly.type
_entity_poly.pdbx_seq_one_letter_code
_entity_poly.pdbx_strand_id
1 'polypeptide(L)'
;MLRCASTFVLACALALPAAAQMQRNFMSKTLRGSVVFGAPPQITLNGKPARLAPGARIRDENNLLQLPAALVGRKAEVNYTTELEGMLLDVWLLTPAEAARKPWPATDKELQTWQFNVDTQSWKKP
;
A
#
# COMPACT_ATOMS: atom_id res chain seq x y z
N MET A 1 -53.70 -0.16 40.12
CA MET A 1 -52.85 0.91 39.57
C MET A 1 -51.75 0.27 38.74
N LEU A 2 -51.89 0.39 37.45
CA LEU A 2 -50.90 -0.10 36.51
C LEU A 2 -49.84 0.97 36.33
N ARG A 3 -48.67 0.73 36.82
CA ARG A 3 -47.51 1.56 36.51
C ARG A 3 -46.78 0.94 35.33
N CYS A 4 -47.00 1.50 34.18
CA CYS A 4 -46.17 1.19 33.02
C CYS A 4 -44.83 1.84 33.21
N ALA A 5 -43.82 1.06 33.66
CA ALA A 5 -42.45 1.45 33.58
C ALA A 5 -41.98 1.17 32.13
N SER A 6 -42.10 2.16 31.29
CA SER A 6 -41.47 2.10 29.97
C SER A 6 -39.97 2.23 30.14
N THR A 7 -39.30 1.12 30.20
CA THR A 7 -37.85 1.10 30.14
C THR A 7 -37.46 1.37 28.69
N PHE A 8 -37.16 2.63 28.41
CA PHE A 8 -36.56 3.02 27.13
C PHE A 8 -35.11 2.57 27.17
N VAL A 9 -34.83 1.40 26.61
CA VAL A 9 -33.46 0.99 26.36
C VAL A 9 -32.96 1.81 25.17
N LEU A 10 -32.25 2.87 25.49
CA LEU A 10 -31.53 3.65 24.50
C LEU A 10 -30.33 2.81 24.04
N ALA A 11 -30.52 2.02 23.00
CA ALA A 11 -29.44 1.37 22.32
C ALA A 11 -28.61 2.47 21.65
N CYS A 12 -27.56 2.94 22.34
CA CYS A 12 -26.50 3.71 21.70
C CYS A 12 -25.80 2.77 20.72
N ALA A 13 -26.27 2.77 19.49
CA ALA A 13 -25.47 2.25 18.39
C ALA A 13 -24.20 3.12 18.34
N LEU A 14 -23.13 2.61 18.89
CA LEU A 14 -21.79 3.15 18.65
C LEU A 14 -21.52 2.96 17.16
N ALA A 15 -21.91 3.94 16.36
CA ALA A 15 -21.41 4.07 15.01
C ALA A 15 -19.92 4.39 15.16
N LEU A 16 -19.08 3.35 15.14
CA LEU A 16 -17.66 3.54 14.95
C LEU A 16 -17.51 4.30 13.64
N PRO A 17 -16.88 5.49 13.64
CA PRO A 17 -16.56 6.12 12.38
C PRO A 17 -15.72 5.09 11.62
N ALA A 18 -16.22 4.63 10.49
CA ALA A 18 -15.37 3.93 9.55
C ALA A 18 -14.23 4.90 9.26
N ALA A 19 -13.05 4.63 9.84
CA ALA A 19 -11.87 5.38 9.50
C ALA A 19 -11.74 5.26 7.99
N ALA A 20 -12.06 6.34 7.28
CA ALA A 20 -11.88 6.38 5.85
C ALA A 20 -10.39 6.19 5.63
N GLN A 21 -9.97 4.95 5.38
CA GLN A 21 -8.61 4.68 4.98
C GLN A 21 -8.38 5.46 3.70
N MET A 22 -7.39 6.34 3.74
CA MET A 22 -6.98 7.09 2.57
C MET A 22 -6.59 6.09 1.48
N GLN A 23 -7.40 6.01 0.42
CA GLN A 23 -7.07 5.21 -0.73
C GLN A 23 -6.28 6.07 -1.71
N ARG A 24 -5.03 5.71 -1.91
CA ARG A 24 -4.16 6.41 -2.84
C ARG A 24 -4.36 5.87 -4.25
N ASN A 25 -4.17 6.74 -5.22
CA ASN A 25 -4.17 6.39 -6.64
C ASN A 25 -2.73 6.26 -7.11
N PHE A 26 -2.45 5.19 -7.85
CA PHE A 26 -1.13 4.90 -8.37
C PHE A 26 -1.10 5.07 -9.88
N MET A 27 0.10 5.35 -10.39
CA MET A 27 0.32 5.48 -11.83
C MET A 27 0.48 4.11 -12.49
N SER A 28 0.28 4.06 -13.81
CA SER A 28 0.38 2.82 -14.61
C SER A 28 1.76 2.16 -14.63
N LYS A 29 2.80 2.86 -14.20
CA LYS A 29 4.17 2.33 -14.11
C LYS A 29 4.51 1.73 -12.74
N THR A 30 3.54 1.59 -11.86
CA THR A 30 3.74 1.14 -10.49
C THR A 30 3.67 -0.39 -10.40
N LEU A 31 4.71 -0.96 -9.84
CA LEU A 31 4.85 -2.40 -9.60
C LEU A 31 4.44 -2.74 -8.16
N ARG A 32 4.08 -3.98 -7.93
CA ARG A 32 3.82 -4.51 -6.60
C ARG A 32 4.87 -5.54 -6.20
N GLY A 33 5.26 -5.50 -4.94
CA GLY A 33 6.19 -6.47 -4.39
C GLY A 33 6.18 -6.52 -2.87
N SER A 34 6.94 -7.46 -2.33
CA SER A 34 7.19 -7.59 -0.90
C SER A 34 8.62 -7.15 -0.61
N VAL A 35 8.77 -6.20 0.32
CA VAL A 35 10.06 -5.63 0.67
C VAL A 35 10.40 -5.94 2.12
N VAL A 36 11.64 -6.31 2.37
CA VAL A 36 12.25 -6.29 3.71
C VAL A 36 13.33 -5.22 3.70
N PHE A 37 13.18 -4.24 4.59
CA PHE A 37 14.13 -3.13 4.69
C PHE A 37 15.37 -3.57 5.46
N GLY A 38 16.53 -3.46 4.82
CA GLY A 38 17.83 -3.67 5.43
C GLY A 38 18.52 -2.35 5.77
N ALA A 39 19.82 -2.42 6.02
CA ALA A 39 20.63 -1.21 6.18
C ALA A 39 20.62 -0.41 4.88
N PRO A 40 20.15 0.85 4.89
CA PRO A 40 20.05 1.64 3.68
C PRO A 40 21.38 1.75 2.94
N PRO A 41 21.40 1.70 1.60
CA PRO A 41 20.27 1.61 0.68
C PRO A 41 19.77 0.18 0.36
N GLN A 42 20.21 -0.80 1.11
CA GLN A 42 19.93 -2.20 0.79
C GLN A 42 18.53 -2.64 1.27
N ILE A 43 17.86 -3.36 0.41
CA ILE A 43 16.56 -3.98 0.67
C ILE A 43 16.54 -5.39 0.10
N THR A 44 15.55 -6.16 0.49
CA THR A 44 15.20 -7.43 -0.18
C THR A 44 13.84 -7.24 -0.84
N LEU A 45 13.78 -7.43 -2.14
CA LEU A 45 12.55 -7.31 -2.93
C LEU A 45 12.14 -8.68 -3.46
N ASN A 46 10.98 -9.16 -3.06
CA ASN A 46 10.49 -10.49 -3.45
C ASN A 46 11.50 -11.62 -3.19
N GLY A 47 12.21 -11.54 -2.06
CA GLY A 47 13.21 -12.51 -1.66
C GLY A 47 14.59 -12.35 -2.33
N LYS A 48 14.79 -11.31 -3.14
CA LYS A 48 16.05 -11.05 -3.84
C LYS A 48 16.67 -9.73 -3.39
N PRO A 49 18.01 -9.65 -3.31
CA PRO A 49 18.69 -8.40 -3.01
C PRO A 49 18.34 -7.31 -4.03
N ALA A 50 18.04 -6.12 -3.52
CA ALA A 50 17.76 -4.93 -4.32
C ALA A 50 18.25 -3.68 -3.60
N ARG A 51 18.08 -2.53 -4.20
CA ARG A 51 18.56 -1.26 -3.65
C ARG A 51 17.55 -0.14 -3.82
N LEU A 52 17.54 0.76 -2.85
CA LEU A 52 16.85 2.04 -2.97
C LEU A 52 17.72 2.99 -3.79
N ALA A 53 17.12 3.74 -4.69
CA ALA A 53 17.81 4.78 -5.45
C ALA A 53 18.25 5.92 -4.52
N PRO A 54 19.32 6.66 -4.86
CA PRO A 54 19.61 7.93 -4.19
C PRO A 54 18.39 8.85 -4.31
N GLY A 55 17.95 9.40 -3.17
CA GLY A 55 16.74 10.23 -3.12
C GLY A 55 15.43 9.46 -3.18
N ALA A 56 15.45 8.14 -2.97
CA ALA A 56 14.24 7.33 -2.88
C ALA A 56 13.27 7.88 -1.83
N ARG A 57 11.99 7.89 -2.16
CA ARG A 57 10.92 8.37 -1.29
C ARG A 57 10.07 7.20 -0.85
N ILE A 58 10.02 6.97 0.46
CA ILE A 58 9.20 5.93 1.06
C ILE A 58 8.06 6.61 1.81
N ARG A 59 6.83 6.23 1.49
CA ARG A 59 5.63 6.69 2.18
C ARG A 59 4.96 5.54 2.90
N ASP A 60 4.56 5.78 4.14
CA ASP A 60 3.86 4.77 4.92
C ASP A 60 2.36 4.68 4.55
N GLU A 61 1.61 3.88 5.30
CA GLU A 61 0.19 3.66 5.07
C GLU A 61 -0.64 4.93 5.27
N ASN A 62 -0.12 5.89 6.01
CA ASN A 62 -0.72 7.22 6.22
C ASN A 62 -0.23 8.26 5.21
N ASN A 63 0.49 7.84 4.18
CA ASN A 63 1.09 8.70 3.16
C ASN A 63 2.15 9.69 3.69
N LEU A 64 2.76 9.37 4.81
CA LEU A 64 3.82 10.17 5.42
C LEU A 64 5.19 9.65 4.96
N LEU A 65 6.10 10.57 4.64
CA LEU A 65 7.47 10.23 4.29
C LEU A 65 8.19 9.59 5.47
N GLN A 66 8.86 8.46 5.20
CA GLN A 66 9.64 7.73 6.17
C GLN A 66 11.11 7.71 5.78
N LEU A 67 11.98 7.82 6.78
CA LEU A 67 13.40 7.61 6.57
C LEU A 67 13.68 6.10 6.45
N PRO A 68 14.48 5.66 5.47
CA PRO A 68 14.80 4.24 5.32
C PRO A 68 15.39 3.62 6.59
N ALA A 69 16.20 4.37 7.32
CA ALA A 69 16.82 3.90 8.57
C ALA A 69 15.79 3.57 9.66
N ALA A 70 14.63 4.22 9.66
CA ALA A 70 13.56 3.95 10.62
C ALA A 70 12.81 2.65 10.30
N LEU A 71 12.99 2.08 9.12
CA LEU A 71 12.25 0.91 8.63
C LEU A 71 13.08 -0.38 8.67
N VAL A 72 14.33 -0.32 9.10
CA VAL A 72 15.22 -1.49 9.14
C VAL A 72 14.57 -2.66 9.86
N GLY A 73 14.55 -3.82 9.18
CA GLY A 73 13.92 -5.04 9.69
C GLY A 73 12.43 -5.16 9.41
N ARG A 74 11.76 -4.11 8.94
CA ARG A 74 10.34 -4.16 8.62
C ARG A 74 10.11 -4.89 7.30
N LYS A 75 9.14 -5.79 7.30
CA LYS A 75 8.61 -6.43 6.10
C LYS A 75 7.27 -5.80 5.75
N ALA A 76 7.08 -5.45 4.50
CA ALA A 76 5.84 -4.84 4.03
C ALA A 76 5.53 -5.20 2.59
N GLU A 77 4.24 -5.26 2.27
CA GLU A 77 3.78 -5.27 0.89
C GLU A 77 3.72 -3.83 0.38
N VAL A 78 4.29 -3.59 -0.78
CA VAL A 78 4.48 -2.25 -1.32
C VAL A 78 4.04 -2.15 -2.77
N ASN A 79 3.69 -0.93 -3.18
CA ASN A 79 3.77 -0.50 -4.56
C ASN A 79 5.04 0.33 -4.73
N TYR A 80 5.70 0.22 -5.86
CA TYR A 80 6.95 0.93 -6.08
C TYR A 80 7.17 1.26 -7.55
N THR A 81 7.98 2.27 -7.78
CA THR A 81 8.52 2.60 -9.11
C THR A 81 10.02 2.40 -9.10
N THR A 82 10.59 2.20 -10.27
CA THR A 82 12.03 2.05 -10.44
C THR A 82 12.58 3.19 -11.29
N GLU A 83 13.87 3.49 -11.11
CA GLU A 83 14.60 4.37 -12.01
C GLU A 83 15.28 3.55 -13.13
N LEU A 84 16.05 4.21 -14.00
CA LEU A 84 16.60 3.58 -15.20
C LEU A 84 17.53 2.39 -14.93
N GLU A 85 18.19 2.35 -13.78
CA GLU A 85 19.10 1.26 -13.39
C GLU A 85 18.38 0.15 -12.61
N GLY A 86 17.08 0.26 -12.42
CA GLY A 86 16.26 -0.74 -11.72
C GLY A 86 16.21 -0.58 -10.20
N MET A 87 16.82 0.47 -9.65
CA MET A 87 16.70 0.76 -8.22
C MET A 87 15.33 1.35 -7.91
N LEU A 88 14.83 1.10 -6.68
CA LEU A 88 13.51 1.60 -6.27
C LEU A 88 13.58 3.09 -5.98
N LEU A 89 12.67 3.84 -6.59
CA LEU A 89 12.63 5.31 -6.46
C LEU A 89 11.50 5.76 -5.55
N ASP A 90 10.27 5.43 -5.86
CA ASP A 90 9.11 5.70 -5.02
C ASP A 90 8.61 4.38 -4.45
N VAL A 91 8.36 4.34 -3.15
CA VAL A 91 7.88 3.15 -2.45
C VAL A 91 6.72 3.56 -1.55
N TRP A 92 5.61 2.86 -1.66
CA TRP A 92 4.43 3.06 -0.82
C TRP A 92 4.14 1.79 -0.04
N LEU A 93 4.21 1.88 1.29
CA LEU A 93 3.73 0.82 2.17
C LEU A 93 2.20 0.78 2.06
N LEU A 94 1.66 -0.38 1.69
CA LEU A 94 0.24 -0.49 1.36
C LEU A 94 -0.62 -0.66 2.60
N THR A 95 -1.79 -0.03 2.57
CA THR A 95 -2.88 -0.37 3.47
C THR A 95 -3.48 -1.72 3.08
N PRO A 96 -4.22 -2.41 3.99
CA PRO A 96 -4.91 -3.65 3.63
C PRO A 96 -5.85 -3.51 2.43
N ALA A 97 -6.55 -2.37 2.32
CA ALA A 97 -7.44 -2.10 1.20
C ALA A 97 -6.69 -1.96 -0.12
N GLU A 98 -5.54 -1.29 -0.11
CA GLU A 98 -4.69 -1.16 -1.29
C GLU A 98 -4.07 -2.49 -1.70
N ALA A 99 -3.59 -3.27 -0.72
CA ALA A 99 -3.04 -4.61 -0.98
C ALA A 99 -4.08 -5.57 -1.54
N ALA A 100 -5.35 -5.38 -1.21
CA ALA A 100 -6.45 -6.17 -1.72
C ALA A 100 -6.79 -5.90 -3.19
N ARG A 101 -6.27 -4.82 -3.77
CA ARG A 101 -6.42 -4.52 -5.20
C ARG A 101 -5.58 -5.50 -6.02
N LYS A 102 -6.17 -6.60 -6.43
CA LYS A 102 -5.52 -7.67 -7.18
C LYS A 102 -6.32 -7.97 -8.45
N PRO A 103 -5.68 -8.40 -9.55
CA PRO A 103 -4.23 -8.53 -9.72
C PRO A 103 -3.52 -7.19 -9.85
N TRP A 104 -2.23 -7.18 -9.57
CA TRP A 104 -1.35 -6.03 -9.78
C TRP A 104 -0.02 -6.49 -10.35
N PRO A 105 0.54 -5.83 -11.39
CA PRO A 105 1.79 -6.26 -12.00
C PRO A 105 2.95 -6.29 -11.00
N ALA A 106 3.75 -7.34 -11.09
CA ALA A 106 4.96 -7.50 -10.30
C ALA A 106 6.23 -7.42 -11.15
N THR A 107 6.10 -7.45 -12.48
CA THR A 107 7.21 -7.42 -13.43
C THR A 107 6.99 -6.37 -14.51
N ASP A 108 8.09 -5.90 -15.12
CA ASP A 108 8.01 -4.97 -16.23
C ASP A 108 7.24 -5.53 -17.44
N LYS A 109 7.37 -6.82 -17.69
CA LYS A 109 6.62 -7.50 -18.75
C LYS A 109 5.12 -7.41 -18.52
N GLU A 110 4.66 -7.59 -17.29
CA GLU A 110 3.26 -7.47 -16.93
C GLU A 110 2.78 -6.02 -17.05
N LEU A 111 3.59 -5.04 -16.69
CA LEU A 111 3.28 -3.63 -16.92
C LEU A 111 3.05 -3.31 -18.41
N GLN A 112 3.81 -3.94 -19.28
CA GLN A 112 3.72 -3.70 -20.73
C GLN A 112 2.54 -4.41 -21.38
N THR A 113 2.13 -5.55 -20.84
CA THR A 113 1.12 -6.42 -21.45
C THR A 113 -0.27 -6.30 -20.84
N TRP A 114 -0.36 -5.91 -19.57
CA TRP A 114 -1.64 -5.72 -18.90
C TRP A 114 -2.21 -4.32 -19.14
N GLN A 115 -3.52 -4.19 -19.04
CA GLN A 115 -4.21 -2.92 -19.18
C GLN A 115 -4.59 -2.34 -17.82
N PHE A 116 -4.30 -1.06 -17.63
CA PHE A 116 -4.60 -0.33 -16.41
C PHE A 116 -5.78 0.62 -16.61
N ASN A 117 -6.73 0.57 -15.68
CA ASN A 117 -7.81 1.53 -15.58
C ASN A 117 -7.51 2.46 -14.40
N VAL A 118 -7.17 3.71 -14.69
CA VAL A 118 -6.80 4.70 -13.68
C VAL A 118 -7.99 5.09 -12.80
N ASP A 119 -9.19 5.08 -13.33
CA ASP A 119 -10.39 5.50 -12.60
C ASP A 119 -10.78 4.47 -11.52
N THR A 120 -10.66 3.19 -11.85
CA THR A 120 -10.96 2.09 -10.92
C THR A 120 -9.73 1.57 -10.18
N GLN A 121 -8.54 2.04 -10.55
CA GLN A 121 -7.27 1.53 -10.00
C GLN A 121 -7.15 0.01 -10.11
N SER A 122 -7.52 -0.52 -11.27
CA SER A 122 -7.53 -1.95 -11.52
C SER A 122 -6.77 -2.34 -12.77
N TRP A 123 -6.21 -3.53 -12.76
CA TRP A 123 -5.46 -4.10 -13.86
C TRP A 123 -6.22 -5.27 -14.48
N LYS A 124 -6.18 -5.35 -15.80
CA LYS A 124 -6.74 -6.45 -16.57
C LYS A 124 -5.62 -7.20 -17.27
N LYS A 125 -5.53 -8.52 -17.01
CA LYS A 125 -4.63 -9.41 -17.73
C LYS A 125 -5.08 -9.58 -19.18
N PRO A 126 -4.13 -9.84 -20.10
CA PRO A 126 -4.48 -10.11 -21.49
C PRO A 126 -5.32 -11.39 -21.65
#